data_c488410221fb167af5cc4d0791fec106
#
_entry.id   c488410221fb167af5cc4d0791fec106
#
_cell.length_a   1.000
_cell.length_b   1.000
_cell.length_c   1.000
_cell.angle_alpha   90.00
_cell.angle_beta   90.00
_cell.angle_gamma   90.00
#
_symmetry.space_group_name_H-M   'P 1'
#
loop_
_entity.id
_entity.type
_entity.pdbx_description
1 polymer ?
#
loop_
_entity_poly.entity_id
_entity_poly.type
_entity_poly.pdbx_seq_one_letter_code
_entity_poly.pdbx_strand_id
1 'polypeptide(L)'
;MSDLIKMRGRLLLFDKPTSNKTLFPKDCEIAYAKKVPVVWEFQFNEPGSVLGSGSVVRDDKGLICEVELNRDDRIIDILREFNGELPIGGYYSGVGSGVRSYQGDYLRMFEAGRLRCIGVTDTPVDEEYRMRIVEGEIKDEN
;
A
#
# COMPACT_ATOMS: atom_id res chain seq x y z
N MET A 1 14.81 11.50 20.24
CA MET A 1 13.66 10.58 20.39
C MET A 1 12.76 10.68 19.17
N SER A 2 12.40 9.56 18.63
CA SER A 2 11.62 9.54 17.40
C SER A 2 10.12 9.52 17.71
N ASP A 3 9.36 10.39 17.05
CA ASP A 3 7.90 10.36 17.09
C ASP A 3 7.33 9.55 15.92
N LEU A 4 8.16 8.74 15.28
CA LEU A 4 7.75 7.95 14.14
C LEU A 4 6.90 6.76 14.59
N ILE A 5 5.87 6.50 13.82
CA ILE A 5 5.02 5.34 13.98
C ILE A 5 5.45 4.32 12.93
N LYS A 6 5.85 3.14 13.38
CA LYS A 6 6.28 2.08 12.45
C LYS A 6 5.14 1.11 12.23
N MET A 7 4.81 0.85 10.97
CA MET A 7 3.71 -0.03 10.61
C MET A 7 4.12 -0.96 9.47
N ARG A 8 3.43 -2.07 9.39
CA ARG A 8 3.65 -3.07 8.34
C ARG A 8 2.32 -3.62 7.88
N GLY A 9 2.23 -3.93 6.60
CA GLY A 9 1.03 -4.57 6.09
C GLY A 9 1.15 -5.02 4.65
N ARG A 10 0.08 -5.64 4.20
CA ARG A 10 -0.05 -6.10 2.82
C ARG A 10 -0.46 -4.94 1.94
N LEU A 11 0.35 -4.66 0.92
CA LEU A 11 0.08 -3.58 -0.02
C LEU A 11 -0.63 -4.07 -1.27
N LEU A 12 -0.35 -5.29 -1.70
CA LEU A 12 -0.91 -5.85 -2.92
C LEU A 12 -0.92 -7.36 -2.85
N LEU A 13 -1.99 -7.98 -3.37
CA LEU A 13 -2.07 -9.42 -3.57
C LEU A 13 -2.09 -9.73 -5.07
N PHE A 14 -1.21 -10.65 -5.50
CA PHE A 14 -1.20 -11.11 -6.88
C PHE A 14 -2.38 -12.03 -7.14
N ASP A 15 -2.81 -12.07 -8.39
CA ASP A 15 -3.86 -12.97 -8.87
C ASP A 15 -5.20 -12.77 -8.18
N LYS A 16 -5.39 -11.60 -7.58
CA LYS A 16 -6.66 -11.22 -6.96
C LYS A 16 -7.10 -9.87 -7.53
N PRO A 17 -8.31 -9.79 -8.11
CA PRO A 17 -8.79 -8.53 -8.66
C PRO A 17 -8.92 -7.46 -7.59
N THR A 18 -8.53 -6.24 -7.93
CA THR A 18 -8.75 -5.09 -7.06
C THR A 18 -10.16 -4.54 -7.28
N SER A 19 -10.58 -3.63 -6.42
CA SER A 19 -11.91 -3.01 -6.52
C SER A 19 -12.09 -2.24 -7.83
N ASN A 20 -11.01 -1.74 -8.41
CA ASN A 20 -11.07 -1.03 -9.69
C ASN A 20 -10.91 -1.97 -10.89
N LYS A 21 -11.08 -3.27 -10.67
CA LYS A 21 -11.05 -4.31 -11.70
C LYS A 21 -9.71 -4.43 -12.42
N THR A 22 -8.64 -4.32 -11.66
CA THR A 22 -7.29 -4.58 -12.16
C THR A 22 -6.75 -5.84 -11.51
N LEU A 23 -6.16 -6.70 -12.31
CA LEU A 23 -5.51 -7.92 -11.82
C LEU A 23 -4.01 -7.78 -12.02
N PHE A 24 -3.26 -8.04 -10.94
CA PHE A 24 -1.81 -8.07 -10.98
C PHE A 24 -1.39 -9.53 -10.98
N PRO A 25 -1.00 -10.09 -12.14
CA PRO A 25 -0.56 -11.48 -12.17
C PRO A 25 0.73 -11.67 -11.37
N LYS A 26 0.95 -12.88 -10.91
CA LYS A 26 2.12 -13.19 -10.10
C LYS A 26 3.44 -12.90 -10.80
N ASP A 27 3.45 -12.95 -12.11
CA ASP A 27 4.64 -12.70 -12.92
C ASP A 27 4.74 -11.26 -13.44
N CYS A 28 3.85 -10.37 -13.01
CA CYS A 28 3.93 -8.97 -13.42
C CYS A 28 5.20 -8.31 -12.88
N GLU A 29 5.66 -7.28 -13.59
CA GLU A 29 6.86 -6.56 -13.22
C GLU A 29 6.50 -5.24 -12.53
N ILE A 30 6.90 -5.09 -11.28
CA ILE A 30 6.67 -3.88 -10.53
C ILE A 30 8.00 -3.35 -10.03
N ALA A 31 8.37 -2.17 -10.51
CA ALA A 31 9.56 -1.48 -10.01
C ALA A 31 9.15 -0.59 -8.83
N TYR A 32 10.05 -0.44 -7.87
CA TYR A 32 9.83 0.48 -6.77
C TYR A 32 11.17 1.00 -6.25
N ALA A 33 11.15 2.21 -5.72
CA ALA A 33 12.34 2.81 -5.16
C ALA A 33 12.65 2.17 -3.81
N LYS A 34 13.89 2.34 -3.34
CA LYS A 34 14.30 1.87 -2.03
C LYS A 34 13.44 2.49 -0.92
N LYS A 35 13.06 3.75 -1.09
CA LYS A 35 12.10 4.42 -0.22
C LYS A 35 10.95 4.93 -1.08
N VAL A 36 9.73 4.55 -0.69
CA VAL A 36 8.52 4.96 -1.38
C VAL A 36 7.77 5.93 -0.48
N PRO A 37 7.32 7.07 -1.01
CA PRO A 37 6.58 8.03 -0.17
C PRO A 37 5.24 7.46 0.27
N VAL A 38 4.86 7.77 1.51
CA VAL A 38 3.53 7.47 2.03
C VAL A 38 2.78 8.78 2.09
N VAL A 39 1.62 8.84 1.44
CA VAL A 39 0.89 10.09 1.27
C VAL A 39 -0.57 9.92 1.65
N TRP A 40 -1.20 11.05 1.98
CA TRP A 40 -2.62 11.09 2.29
C TRP A 40 -3.44 11.04 1.00
N GLU A 41 -4.35 10.10 0.91
CA GLU A 41 -5.32 9.99 -0.20
C GLU A 41 -4.65 10.05 -1.58
N PHE A 42 -3.48 9.42 -1.72
CA PHE A 42 -2.76 9.33 -3.00
C PHE A 42 -2.34 10.68 -3.59
N GLN A 43 -2.23 11.71 -2.75
CA GLN A 43 -1.89 13.06 -3.21
C GLN A 43 -0.37 13.26 -3.24
N PHE A 44 0.32 12.48 -4.06
CA PHE A 44 1.78 12.47 -4.05
C PHE A 44 2.42 13.77 -4.59
N ASN A 45 1.63 14.63 -5.24
CA ASN A 45 2.12 15.93 -5.72
C ASN A 45 1.92 17.05 -4.71
N GLU A 46 1.32 16.76 -3.55
CA GLU A 46 1.01 17.78 -2.55
C GLU A 46 1.97 17.62 -1.37
N PRO A 47 2.85 18.61 -1.11
CA PRO A 47 3.82 18.49 -0.02
C PRO A 47 3.18 18.22 1.34
N GLY A 48 2.05 18.86 1.61
CA GLY A 48 1.35 18.66 2.89
C GLY A 48 0.71 17.29 3.06
N SER A 49 0.68 16.47 2.02
CA SER A 49 0.10 15.14 2.09
C SER A 49 1.13 14.06 2.44
N VAL A 50 2.42 14.39 2.44
CA VAL A 50 3.47 13.41 2.73
C VAL A 50 3.46 13.07 4.21
N LEU A 51 3.18 11.80 4.51
CA LEU A 51 3.05 11.31 5.89
C LEU A 51 4.30 10.60 6.38
N GLY A 52 5.12 10.14 5.46
CA GLY A 52 6.33 9.40 5.80
C GLY A 52 6.88 8.67 4.59
N SER A 53 7.62 7.61 4.85
CA SER A 53 8.21 6.80 3.79
C SER A 53 8.20 5.33 4.17
N GLY A 54 8.34 4.46 3.19
CA GLY A 54 8.35 3.04 3.44
C GLY A 54 9.24 2.28 2.48
N SER A 55 9.50 1.04 2.83
CA SER A 55 10.14 0.08 1.96
C SER A 55 9.14 -1.00 1.58
N VAL A 56 9.37 -1.61 0.43
CA VAL A 56 8.48 -2.62 -0.11
C VAL A 56 9.27 -3.88 -0.41
N VAL A 57 8.68 -5.02 -0.10
CA VAL A 57 9.27 -6.32 -0.37
C VAL A 57 8.25 -7.15 -1.14
N ARG A 58 8.70 -7.81 -2.19
CA ARG A 58 7.88 -8.74 -2.97
C ARG A 58 8.04 -10.13 -2.39
N ASP A 59 6.90 -10.79 -2.14
CA ASP A 59 6.89 -12.19 -1.74
C ASP A 59 6.04 -13.00 -2.72
N ASP A 60 5.78 -14.27 -2.41
CA ASP A 60 5.00 -15.13 -3.29
C ASP A 60 3.57 -14.67 -3.48
N LYS A 61 3.05 -13.91 -2.52
CA LYS A 61 1.64 -13.50 -2.54
C LYS A 61 1.43 -12.10 -3.09
N GLY A 62 2.45 -11.26 -3.11
CA GLY A 62 2.31 -9.90 -3.57
C GLY A 62 3.37 -8.98 -3.02
N LEU A 63 2.95 -7.82 -2.55
CA LEU A 63 3.85 -6.82 -1.97
C LEU A 63 3.49 -6.59 -0.50
N ILE A 64 4.53 -6.52 0.32
CA ILE A 64 4.42 -6.13 1.72
C ILE A 64 5.17 -4.82 1.89
N CYS A 65 4.63 -3.90 2.66
CA CYS A 65 5.31 -2.65 2.97
C CYS A 65 5.58 -2.52 4.47
N GLU A 66 6.69 -1.87 4.78
CA GLU A 66 7.03 -1.42 6.14
C GLU A 66 7.27 0.07 6.05
N VAL A 67 6.58 0.83 6.88
CA VAL A 67 6.61 2.28 6.79
C VAL A 67 6.97 2.92 8.12
N GLU A 68 7.53 4.12 8.02
CA GLU A 68 7.72 5.00 9.15
C GLU A 68 6.92 6.26 8.86
N LEU A 69 5.99 6.57 9.74
CA LEU A 69 5.08 7.68 9.57
C LEU A 69 5.34 8.74 10.62
N ASN A 70 5.29 9.99 10.22
CA ASN A 70 5.33 11.10 11.15
C ASN A 70 4.02 11.12 11.93
N ARG A 71 4.08 11.55 13.19
CA ARG A 71 2.86 11.70 13.99
C ARG A 71 2.02 12.81 13.37
N ASP A 72 0.80 12.48 13.02
CA ASP A 72 -0.10 13.35 12.27
C ASP A 72 -1.53 13.07 12.74
N ASP A 73 -2.30 14.13 12.93
CA ASP A 73 -3.66 13.98 13.46
C ASP A 73 -4.54 13.12 12.56
N ARG A 74 -4.34 13.21 11.24
CA ARG A 74 -5.11 12.39 10.29
C ARG A 74 -4.87 10.90 10.53
N ILE A 75 -3.60 10.53 10.79
CA ILE A 75 -3.24 9.14 11.07
C ILE A 75 -3.86 8.68 12.39
N ILE A 76 -3.77 9.51 13.42
CA ILE A 76 -4.31 9.18 14.72
C ILE A 76 -5.82 8.95 14.63
N ASP A 77 -6.53 9.81 13.91
CA ASP A 77 -7.99 9.70 13.77
C ASP A 77 -8.36 8.38 13.05
N ILE A 78 -7.62 8.00 12.01
CA ILE A 78 -7.88 6.75 11.31
C ILE A 78 -7.60 5.55 12.20
N LEU A 79 -6.51 5.58 12.95
CA LEU A 79 -6.18 4.48 13.86
C LEU A 79 -7.28 4.26 14.89
N ARG A 80 -7.91 5.33 15.35
CA ARG A 80 -9.04 5.21 16.28
C ARG A 80 -10.26 4.63 15.58
N GLU A 81 -10.54 5.07 14.37
CA GLU A 81 -11.71 4.61 13.62
C GLU A 81 -11.60 3.15 13.22
N PHE A 82 -10.42 2.68 12.87
CA PHE A 82 -10.20 1.34 12.35
C PHE A 82 -9.49 0.41 13.34
N ASN A 83 -9.60 0.70 14.63
CA ASN A 83 -9.13 -0.18 15.70
C ASN A 83 -7.63 -0.50 15.62
N GLY A 84 -6.83 0.52 15.35
CA GLY A 84 -5.37 0.38 15.30
C GLY A 84 -4.83 -0.04 13.95
N GLU A 85 -5.68 -0.14 12.94
CA GLU A 85 -5.27 -0.44 11.58
C GLU A 85 -5.31 0.80 10.72
N LEU A 86 -4.46 0.81 9.69
CA LEU A 86 -4.39 1.92 8.76
C LEU A 86 -4.65 1.39 7.36
N PRO A 87 -5.81 1.70 6.76
CA PRO A 87 -6.10 1.25 5.40
C PRO A 87 -5.18 1.92 4.39
N ILE A 88 -4.69 1.13 3.45
CA ILE A 88 -3.73 1.61 2.46
C ILE A 88 -4.03 1.08 1.07
N GLY A 89 -3.34 1.64 0.09
CA GLY A 89 -3.30 1.13 -1.26
C GLY A 89 -2.05 1.62 -1.95
N GLY A 90 -1.71 1.00 -3.06
CA GLY A 90 -0.59 1.43 -3.87
C GLY A 90 -1.08 2.20 -5.09
N TYR A 91 -0.33 3.22 -5.48
CA TYR A 91 -0.56 3.91 -6.74
C TYR A 91 0.52 3.48 -7.72
N TYR A 92 0.08 2.85 -8.81
CA TYR A 92 0.99 2.29 -9.80
C TYR A 92 0.82 3.01 -11.13
N SER A 93 1.93 3.41 -11.73
CA SER A 93 1.94 3.85 -13.11
C SER A 93 2.49 2.71 -13.94
N GLY A 94 1.87 2.42 -15.07
CA GLY A 94 2.37 1.31 -15.85
C GLY A 94 1.49 0.95 -17.01
N VAL A 95 1.88 -0.14 -17.66
CA VAL A 95 1.22 -0.64 -18.86
C VAL A 95 0.47 -1.91 -18.50
N GLY A 96 -0.81 -1.94 -18.88
CA GLY A 96 -1.60 -3.15 -18.77
C GLY A 96 -1.64 -3.87 -20.10
N SER A 97 -1.71 -5.18 -20.06
CA SER A 97 -1.84 -5.99 -21.27
C SER A 97 -3.24 -6.55 -21.38
N GLY A 98 -4.07 -5.86 -22.16
CA GLY A 98 -5.37 -6.36 -22.53
C GLY A 98 -6.39 -6.47 -21.41
N VAL A 99 -7.48 -7.11 -21.75
CA VAL A 99 -8.61 -7.34 -20.86
C VAL A 99 -8.83 -8.84 -20.78
N ARG A 100 -9.09 -9.33 -19.58
CA ARG A 100 -9.28 -10.75 -19.35
C ARG A 100 -10.60 -10.96 -18.61
N SER A 101 -11.34 -12.00 -18.99
CA SER A 101 -12.53 -12.39 -18.25
C SER A 101 -12.15 -13.16 -17.01
N TYR A 102 -12.79 -12.81 -15.89
CA TYR A 102 -12.54 -13.47 -14.62
C TYR A 102 -13.87 -13.50 -13.86
N GLN A 103 -14.38 -14.71 -13.63
CA GLN A 103 -15.65 -14.92 -12.92
C GLN A 103 -16.79 -14.03 -13.45
N GLY A 104 -16.85 -13.91 -14.78
CA GLY A 104 -17.90 -13.13 -15.41
C GLY A 104 -17.64 -11.65 -15.57
N ASP A 105 -16.56 -11.14 -15.00
CA ASP A 105 -16.16 -9.75 -15.13
C ASP A 105 -14.96 -9.61 -16.06
N TYR A 106 -14.82 -8.42 -16.65
CA TYR A 106 -13.66 -8.10 -17.46
C TYR A 106 -12.67 -7.31 -16.62
N LEU A 107 -11.44 -7.79 -16.56
CA LEU A 107 -10.40 -7.21 -15.75
C LEU A 107 -9.29 -6.66 -16.62
N ARG A 108 -8.73 -5.53 -16.20
CA ARG A 108 -7.49 -5.03 -16.79
C ARG A 108 -6.33 -5.83 -16.20
N MET A 109 -5.44 -6.29 -17.09
CA MET A 109 -4.25 -7.00 -16.65
C MET A 109 -3.09 -6.02 -16.50
N PHE A 110 -2.49 -5.97 -15.34
CA PHE A 110 -1.29 -5.15 -15.13
C PHE A 110 -0.08 -5.98 -15.56
N GLU A 111 0.69 -5.49 -16.52
CA GLU A 111 1.83 -6.21 -17.05
C GLU A 111 3.14 -5.76 -16.41
N ALA A 112 3.39 -4.46 -16.43
CA ALA A 112 4.63 -3.90 -15.91
C ALA A 112 4.41 -2.44 -15.53
N GLY A 113 5.12 -1.98 -14.52
CA GLY A 113 5.03 -0.60 -14.12
C GLY A 113 5.82 -0.30 -12.87
N ARG A 114 5.49 0.80 -12.25
CA ARG A 114 6.21 1.28 -11.08
C ARG A 114 5.25 1.72 -9.99
N LEU A 115 5.55 1.30 -8.77
CA LEU A 115 4.85 1.80 -7.59
C LEU A 115 5.33 3.22 -7.31
N ARG A 116 4.39 4.17 -7.33
CA ARG A 116 4.70 5.60 -7.16
C ARG A 116 4.59 6.04 -5.71
N CYS A 117 3.59 5.56 -5.01
CA CYS A 117 3.40 5.93 -3.61
C CYS A 117 2.52 4.90 -2.93
N ILE A 118 2.56 4.94 -1.60
CA ILE A 118 1.62 4.21 -0.75
C ILE A 118 0.62 5.24 -0.25
N GLY A 119 -0.64 5.03 -0.52
CA GLY A 119 -1.69 5.94 -0.09
C GLY A 119 -2.35 5.46 1.18
N VAL A 120 -2.51 6.38 2.14
CA VAL A 120 -3.31 6.14 3.34
C VAL A 120 -4.68 6.74 3.11
N THR A 121 -5.73 6.01 3.43
CA THR A 121 -7.08 6.47 3.16
C THR A 121 -8.00 6.17 4.35
N ASP A 122 -9.00 7.03 4.54
CA ASP A 122 -10.06 6.78 5.51
C ASP A 122 -11.31 6.19 4.84
N THR A 123 -11.24 5.95 3.53
CA THR A 123 -12.35 5.36 2.77
C THR A 123 -11.86 4.16 1.97
N PRO A 124 -11.44 3.07 2.66
CA PRO A 124 -10.89 1.92 1.96
C PRO A 124 -11.95 1.21 1.12
N VAL A 125 -11.54 0.77 -0.05
CA VAL A 125 -12.38 -0.03 -0.93
C VAL A 125 -11.95 -1.48 -1.00
N ASP A 126 -10.68 -1.76 -0.67
CA ASP A 126 -10.14 -3.12 -0.58
C ASP A 126 -9.73 -3.38 0.87
N GLU A 127 -10.52 -4.19 1.58
CA GLU A 127 -10.34 -4.36 3.01
C GLU A 127 -9.09 -5.14 3.41
N GLU A 128 -8.52 -5.92 2.52
CA GLU A 128 -7.33 -6.71 2.81
C GLU A 128 -6.05 -5.90 2.83
N TYR A 129 -6.06 -4.64 2.39
CA TYR A 129 -4.86 -3.82 2.32
C TYR A 129 -4.81 -2.85 3.49
N ARG A 130 -4.20 -3.31 4.58
CA ARG A 130 -4.10 -2.54 5.82
C ARG A 130 -2.75 -2.78 6.47
N MET A 131 -2.33 -1.79 7.26
CA MET A 131 -1.11 -1.88 8.07
C MET A 131 -1.45 -1.89 9.54
N ARG A 132 -0.56 -2.48 10.32
CA ARG A 132 -0.65 -2.51 11.78
C ARG A 132 0.66 -2.03 12.37
N ILE A 133 0.60 -1.55 13.62
CA ILE A 133 1.78 -1.09 14.34
C ILE A 133 2.70 -2.29 14.59
N VAL A 134 3.99 -2.10 14.35
CA VAL A 134 4.98 -3.16 14.46
C VAL A 134 5.67 -3.03 15.82
N GLU A 135 5.02 -3.52 16.86
CA GLU A 135 5.60 -3.48 18.21
C GLU A 135 6.52 -4.64 18.51
N GLY A 136 6.11 -5.83 18.07
CA GLY A 136 6.91 -7.02 18.34
C GLY A 136 8.29 -6.96 17.73
N GLU A 137 8.38 -6.42 16.51
CA GLU A 137 9.65 -6.29 15.83
C GLU A 137 10.58 -5.32 16.53
N ILE A 138 10.04 -4.23 17.05
CA ILE A 138 10.82 -3.26 17.78
C ILE A 138 11.41 -3.89 19.04
N LYS A 139 10.64 -4.72 19.72
CA LYS A 139 11.11 -5.42 20.92
C LYS A 139 12.13 -6.48 20.59
N ASP A 140 11.98 -7.15 19.49
CA ASP A 140 12.85 -8.25 19.10
C ASP A 140 14.24 -7.76 18.71
N GLU A 141 14.37 -6.51 18.38
CA GLU A 141 15.65 -5.91 18.07
C GLU A 141 16.52 -5.70 19.31
N ASN A 142 15.95 -5.84 20.45
CA ASN A 142 16.65 -5.62 21.71
C ASN A 142 17.25 -6.93 22.29
#